data_57e72d826560a681f0fdc4ed636561d5
#
_entry.id   57e72d826560a681f0fdc4ed636561d5
#
_cell.length_a   1.000
_cell.length_b   1.000
_cell.length_c   1.000
_cell.angle_alpha   90.00
_cell.angle_beta   90.00
_cell.angle_gamma   90.00
#
_symmetry.space_group_name_H-M   'P 1'
#
loop_
_entity.id
_entity.type
_entity.pdbx_description
1 polymer ?
#
loop_
_entity_poly.entity_id
_entity_poly.type
_entity_poly.pdbx_seq_one_letter_code
_entity_poly.pdbx_strand_id
1 'polypeptide(L)'
;LAAVKQHLAIFPGVRELVHEAAARYPLAIASGALRNEIELILEEAGLRKAFLHITSAEDVTRGKPAPDPFLHAMAGLNSQPNQPALSPNDCLVIEDSLPGIRAARAAGMKVLAVANTHTVQDLGEADAITHSLADTRLQDLQARLWGAAQGRP
;
A
#
# COMPACT_ATOMS: atom_id res chain seq x y z
N LEU A 1 1.33 -0.45 1.71
CA LEU A 1 1.83 -1.29 0.63
C LEU A 1 1.29 -2.68 0.75
N ALA A 2 0.80 -3.18 -0.33
CA ALA A 2 0.29 -4.51 -0.36
C ALA A 2 1.37 -5.48 -0.81
N ALA A 3 1.27 -6.71 -0.32
CA ALA A 3 2.03 -7.84 -0.83
C ALA A 3 3.53 -7.56 -0.88
N VAL A 4 4.13 -7.36 0.25
CA VAL A 4 5.58 -7.28 0.31
C VAL A 4 6.11 -8.64 -0.06
N LYS A 5 6.58 -8.73 -1.27
CA LYS A 5 7.30 -9.89 -1.78
C LYS A 5 8.75 -9.48 -1.89
N GLN A 6 9.61 -10.47 -2.00
CA GLN A 6 11.04 -10.23 -2.17
C GLN A 6 11.32 -9.19 -3.24
N HIS A 7 10.53 -9.19 -4.30
CA HIS A 7 10.73 -8.33 -5.45
C HIS A 7 10.44 -6.87 -5.16
N LEU A 8 9.42 -6.57 -4.35
CA LEU A 8 9.00 -5.20 -4.12
C LEU A 8 10.10 -4.39 -3.45
N ALA A 9 10.83 -5.00 -2.51
CA ALA A 9 11.86 -4.32 -1.76
C ALA A 9 13.05 -3.89 -2.62
N ILE A 10 13.23 -4.50 -3.79
CA ILE A 10 14.35 -4.19 -4.70
C ILE A 10 13.93 -3.39 -5.92
N PHE A 11 12.63 -3.09 -6.08
CA PHE A 11 12.19 -2.27 -7.20
C PHE A 11 12.73 -0.85 -7.05
N PRO A 12 13.13 -0.23 -8.17
CA PRO A 12 13.62 1.14 -8.13
C PRO A 12 12.58 2.08 -7.54
N GLY A 13 13.02 2.94 -6.65
CA GLY A 13 12.18 3.97 -6.06
C GLY A 13 11.38 3.54 -4.84
N VAL A 14 11.31 2.25 -4.52
CA VAL A 14 10.54 1.78 -3.35
C VAL A 14 11.08 2.40 -2.07
N ARG A 15 12.38 2.32 -1.86
CA ARG A 15 13.00 2.80 -0.61
C ARG A 15 12.76 4.28 -0.41
N GLU A 16 12.99 5.07 -1.45
CA GLU A 16 12.82 6.52 -1.41
C GLU A 16 11.36 6.90 -1.17
N LEU A 17 10.45 6.23 -1.86
CA LEU A 17 9.02 6.49 -1.70
C LEU A 17 8.54 6.13 -0.30
N VAL A 18 8.99 5.01 0.25
CA VAL A 18 8.62 4.60 1.61
C VAL A 18 9.13 5.60 2.63
N HIS A 19 10.37 6.05 2.51
CA HIS A 19 10.91 7.05 3.44
C HIS A 19 10.16 8.38 3.35
N GLU A 20 9.84 8.82 2.15
CA GLU A 20 9.07 10.04 1.95
C GLU A 20 7.67 9.90 2.55
N ALA A 21 7.00 8.79 2.29
CA ALA A 21 5.66 8.53 2.79
C ALA A 21 5.64 8.42 4.32
N ALA A 22 6.63 7.74 4.90
CA ALA A 22 6.68 7.54 6.35
C ALA A 22 6.84 8.85 7.11
N ALA A 23 7.45 9.86 6.48
CA ALA A 23 7.60 11.17 7.10
C ALA A 23 6.27 11.93 7.20
N ARG A 24 5.26 11.52 6.44
CA ARG A 24 3.99 12.27 6.34
C ARG A 24 2.77 11.45 6.71
N TYR A 25 2.80 10.14 6.54
CA TYR A 25 1.63 9.27 6.66
C TYR A 25 1.96 8.04 7.49
N PRO A 26 0.96 7.47 8.17
CA PRO A 26 1.13 6.15 8.76
C PRO A 26 1.15 5.09 7.65
N LEU A 27 2.10 4.18 7.72
CA LEU A 27 2.26 3.12 6.73
C LEU A 27 2.00 1.76 7.32
N ALA A 28 1.36 0.89 6.54
CA ALA A 28 1.15 -0.50 6.88
C ALA A 28 1.47 -1.41 5.69
N ILE A 29 1.78 -2.65 5.99
CA ILE A 29 1.92 -3.71 5.00
C ILE A 29 0.69 -4.62 5.11
N ALA A 30 0.16 -5.03 3.97
CA ALA A 30 -0.82 -6.11 3.89
C ALA A 30 -0.33 -7.11 2.85
N SER A 31 0.07 -8.28 3.29
CA SER A 31 0.72 -9.29 2.45
C SER A 31 0.12 -10.68 2.70
N GLY A 32 0.09 -11.49 1.63
CA GLY A 32 -0.26 -12.90 1.75
C GLY A 32 0.88 -13.79 2.23
N ALA A 33 2.02 -13.23 2.57
CA ALA A 33 3.14 -13.97 3.11
C ALA A 33 2.98 -14.16 4.63
N LEU A 34 3.78 -15.04 5.21
CA LEU A 34 3.83 -15.22 6.65
C LEU A 34 4.54 -14.06 7.32
N ARG A 35 4.17 -13.78 8.55
CA ARG A 35 4.73 -12.63 9.29
C ARG A 35 6.25 -12.63 9.33
N ASN A 36 6.85 -13.77 9.64
CA ASN A 36 8.31 -13.86 9.74
C ASN A 36 9.00 -13.59 8.40
N GLU A 37 8.38 -13.97 7.30
CA GLU A 37 8.91 -13.68 5.97
C GLU A 37 8.86 -12.19 5.67
N ILE A 38 7.76 -11.54 6.02
CA ILE A 38 7.59 -10.10 5.83
C ILE A 38 8.62 -9.35 6.66
N GLU A 39 8.77 -9.72 7.94
CA GLU A 39 9.72 -9.08 8.83
C GLU A 39 11.14 -9.18 8.29
N LEU A 40 11.54 -10.36 7.83
CA LEU A 40 12.88 -10.57 7.29
C LEU A 40 13.14 -9.69 6.06
N ILE A 41 12.18 -9.66 5.14
CA ILE A 41 12.32 -8.84 3.93
C ILE A 41 12.47 -7.36 4.28
N LEU A 42 11.66 -6.86 5.19
CA LEU A 42 11.70 -5.47 5.59
C LEU A 42 13.00 -5.12 6.33
N GLU A 43 13.49 -6.04 7.17
CA GLU A 43 14.76 -5.86 7.87
C GLU A 43 15.92 -5.78 6.88
N GLU A 44 15.97 -6.70 5.94
CA GLU A 44 17.04 -6.74 4.93
C GLU A 44 17.00 -5.49 4.04
N ALA A 45 15.81 -4.97 3.77
CA ALA A 45 15.67 -3.75 2.96
C ALA A 45 15.90 -2.47 3.76
N GLY A 46 16.01 -2.56 5.09
CA GLY A 46 16.14 -1.40 5.95
C GLY A 46 14.85 -0.59 6.06
N LEU A 47 13.70 -1.23 5.86
CA LEU A 47 12.41 -0.54 5.81
C LEU A 47 11.48 -0.89 6.97
N ARG A 48 11.90 -1.79 7.87
CA ARG A 48 10.99 -2.29 8.92
C ARG A 48 10.39 -1.17 9.77
N LYS A 49 11.21 -0.21 10.14
CA LYS A 49 10.77 0.88 11.04
C LYS A 49 9.81 1.87 10.40
N ALA A 50 9.73 1.87 9.08
CA ALA A 50 8.83 2.79 8.37
C ALA A 50 7.36 2.39 8.52
N PHE A 51 7.09 1.15 8.89
CA PHE A 51 5.72 0.62 8.95
C PHE A 51 5.25 0.46 10.38
N LEU A 52 4.09 1.04 10.67
CA LEU A 52 3.48 0.99 12.00
C LEU A 52 2.70 -0.28 12.24
N HIS A 53 2.31 -0.98 11.19
CA HIS A 53 1.51 -2.19 11.29
C HIS A 53 1.80 -3.13 10.13
N ILE A 54 1.77 -4.43 10.42
CA ILE A 54 1.92 -5.49 9.42
C ILE A 54 0.72 -6.41 9.53
N THR A 55 0.03 -6.61 8.42
CA THR A 55 -0.99 -7.63 8.26
C THR A 55 -0.41 -8.75 7.41
N SER A 56 -0.37 -9.95 7.95
CA SER A 56 0.16 -11.14 7.29
C SER A 56 -0.96 -12.11 6.92
N ALA A 57 -0.60 -13.20 6.26
CA ALA A 57 -1.54 -14.27 5.98
C ALA A 57 -2.15 -14.89 7.25
N GLU A 58 -1.46 -14.75 8.37
CA GLU A 58 -1.89 -15.30 9.66
C GLU A 58 -2.99 -14.45 10.33
N ASP A 59 -3.19 -13.23 9.86
CA ASP A 59 -4.09 -12.27 10.51
C ASP A 59 -5.50 -12.26 9.93
N VAL A 60 -5.70 -12.85 8.75
CA VAL A 60 -7.00 -12.84 8.08
C VAL A 60 -7.39 -14.23 7.63
N THR A 61 -8.70 -14.51 7.60
CA THR A 61 -9.23 -15.76 7.08
C THR A 61 -9.36 -15.74 5.57
N ARG A 62 -9.68 -14.58 5.01
CA ARG A 62 -9.85 -14.41 3.57
C ARG A 62 -8.80 -13.48 3.03
N GLY A 63 -7.98 -13.99 2.13
CA GLY A 63 -6.98 -13.20 1.43
C GLY A 63 -7.54 -12.49 0.22
N LYS A 64 -6.68 -11.73 -0.45
CA LYS A 64 -7.02 -11.05 -1.70
C LYS A 64 -7.56 -12.06 -2.71
N PRO A 65 -8.62 -11.73 -3.44
CA PRO A 65 -9.20 -10.41 -3.69
C PRO A 65 -10.22 -9.93 -2.66
N ALA A 66 -10.40 -10.62 -1.53
CA ALA A 66 -11.27 -10.13 -0.47
C ALA A 66 -10.66 -8.85 0.15
N PRO A 67 -11.49 -7.93 0.67
CA PRO A 67 -10.98 -6.68 1.24
C PRO A 67 -10.34 -6.85 2.60
N ASP A 68 -10.46 -8.01 3.21
CA ASP A 68 -10.04 -8.27 4.60
C ASP A 68 -8.61 -7.83 4.91
N PRO A 69 -7.59 -8.16 4.09
CA PRO A 69 -6.23 -7.75 4.42
C PRO A 69 -6.06 -6.24 4.55
N PHE A 70 -6.66 -5.47 3.65
CA PHE A 70 -6.53 -4.01 3.68
C PHE A 70 -7.36 -3.38 4.79
N LEU A 71 -8.54 -3.92 5.06
CA LEU A 71 -9.35 -3.44 6.18
C LEU A 71 -8.67 -3.74 7.52
N HIS A 72 -8.04 -4.90 7.64
CA HIS A 72 -7.28 -5.26 8.84
C HIS A 72 -6.07 -4.32 9.02
N ALA A 73 -5.38 -4.01 7.92
CA ALA A 73 -4.25 -3.09 7.96
C ALA A 73 -4.70 -1.68 8.40
N MET A 74 -5.81 -1.19 7.86
CA MET A 74 -6.37 0.10 8.26
C MET A 74 -6.73 0.12 9.74
N ALA A 75 -7.39 -0.93 10.22
CA ALA A 75 -7.73 -1.05 11.64
C ALA A 75 -6.48 -1.04 12.52
N GLY A 76 -5.41 -1.70 12.06
CA GLY A 76 -4.13 -1.68 12.76
C GLY A 76 -3.53 -0.28 12.85
N LEU A 77 -3.63 0.51 11.79
CA LEU A 77 -3.20 1.90 11.82
C LEU A 77 -4.08 2.73 12.75
N ASN A 78 -5.39 2.50 12.72
CA ASN A 78 -6.33 3.24 13.57
C ASN A 78 -6.14 2.94 15.05
N SER A 79 -5.52 1.82 15.39
CA SER A 79 -5.25 1.49 16.79
C SER A 79 -3.95 2.09 17.32
N GLN A 80 -3.16 2.73 16.46
CA GLN A 80 -1.91 3.37 16.88
C GLN A 80 -2.20 4.66 17.66
N PRO A 81 -1.44 4.92 18.74
CA PRO A 81 -1.62 6.15 19.49
C PRO A 81 -1.27 7.38 18.66
N ASN A 82 -2.01 8.46 18.89
CA ASN A 82 -1.76 9.76 18.26
C ASN A 82 -1.93 9.77 16.75
N GLN A 83 -2.69 8.82 16.20
CA GLN A 83 -3.02 8.80 14.79
C GLN A 83 -4.48 9.23 14.60
N PRO A 84 -4.75 10.08 13.60
CA PRO A 84 -6.14 10.39 13.25
C PRO A 84 -6.82 9.14 12.71
N ALA A 85 -8.11 9.02 12.99
CA ALA A 85 -8.89 7.90 12.49
C ALA A 85 -8.99 7.97 10.96
N LEU A 86 -8.75 6.85 10.32
CA LEU A 86 -8.81 6.72 8.86
C LEU A 86 -10.09 5.99 8.45
N SER A 87 -10.71 6.47 7.38
CA SER A 87 -11.73 5.73 6.66
C SER A 87 -11.10 5.15 5.39
N PRO A 88 -11.74 4.17 4.75
CA PRO A 88 -11.17 3.57 3.53
C PRO A 88 -10.82 4.61 2.46
N ASN A 89 -11.65 5.63 2.27
CA ASN A 89 -11.39 6.64 1.24
C ASN A 89 -10.16 7.51 1.54
N ASP A 90 -9.64 7.46 2.75
CA ASP A 90 -8.41 8.17 3.11
C ASP A 90 -7.15 7.36 2.79
N CYS A 91 -7.31 6.11 2.39
CA CYS A 91 -6.20 5.17 2.23
C CYS A 91 -5.81 5.00 0.77
N LEU A 92 -4.50 4.95 0.52
CA LEU A 92 -3.94 4.58 -0.76
C LEU A 92 -3.26 3.22 -0.63
N VAL A 93 -3.62 2.32 -1.51
CA VAL A 93 -2.95 1.02 -1.65
C VAL A 93 -2.03 1.08 -2.85
N ILE A 94 -0.83 0.57 -2.71
CA ILE A 94 0.11 0.37 -3.82
C ILE A 94 0.22 -1.13 -4.05
N GLU A 95 -0.10 -1.57 -5.25
CA GLU A 95 -0.28 -2.98 -5.55
C GLU A 95 0.22 -3.31 -6.95
N ASP A 96 0.70 -4.54 -7.16
CA ASP A 96 1.21 -5.00 -8.45
C ASP A 96 0.39 -6.15 -9.07
N SER A 97 -0.67 -6.58 -8.41
CA SER A 97 -1.47 -7.72 -8.86
C SER A 97 -2.94 -7.38 -8.97
N LEU A 98 -3.64 -8.08 -9.87
CA LEU A 98 -5.08 -7.89 -10.03
C LEU A 98 -5.87 -8.26 -8.77
N PRO A 99 -5.59 -9.39 -8.10
CA PRO A 99 -6.28 -9.69 -6.84
C PRO A 99 -6.10 -8.61 -5.79
N GLY A 100 -4.89 -8.03 -5.69
CA GLY A 100 -4.63 -6.93 -4.75
C GLY A 100 -5.39 -5.67 -5.09
N ILE A 101 -5.46 -5.33 -6.37
CA ILE A 101 -6.23 -4.17 -6.85
C ILE A 101 -7.70 -4.35 -6.51
N ARG A 102 -8.24 -5.53 -6.75
CA ARG A 102 -9.64 -5.83 -6.45
C ARG A 102 -9.93 -5.77 -4.95
N ALA A 103 -9.00 -6.27 -4.15
CA ALA A 103 -9.13 -6.20 -2.69
C ALA A 103 -9.18 -4.75 -2.19
N ALA A 104 -8.32 -3.90 -2.74
CA ALA A 104 -8.30 -2.48 -2.37
C ALA A 104 -9.61 -1.79 -2.75
N ARG A 105 -10.10 -2.05 -3.94
CA ARG A 105 -11.36 -1.46 -4.39
C ARG A 105 -12.54 -1.98 -3.58
N ALA A 106 -12.55 -3.27 -3.26
CA ALA A 106 -13.59 -3.84 -2.40
C ALA A 106 -13.57 -3.25 -0.99
N ALA A 107 -12.39 -2.82 -0.53
CA ALA A 107 -12.24 -2.14 0.75
C ALA A 107 -12.66 -0.66 0.70
N GLY A 108 -12.91 -0.12 -0.49
CA GLY A 108 -13.24 1.29 -0.66
C GLY A 108 -12.03 2.21 -0.67
N MET A 109 -10.85 1.67 -0.90
CA MET A 109 -9.59 2.41 -0.90
C MET A 109 -9.18 2.81 -2.32
N LYS A 110 -8.39 3.87 -2.42
CA LYS A 110 -7.75 4.24 -3.68
C LYS A 110 -6.58 3.29 -3.95
N VAL A 111 -6.30 2.99 -5.21
CA VAL A 111 -5.21 2.09 -5.54
C VAL A 111 -4.37 2.60 -6.69
N LEU A 112 -3.05 2.60 -6.47
CA LEU A 112 -2.03 2.81 -7.49
C LEU A 112 -1.46 1.45 -7.85
N ALA A 113 -1.57 1.08 -9.11
CA ALA A 113 -1.00 -0.16 -9.61
C ALA A 113 0.40 0.10 -10.16
N VAL A 114 1.32 -0.84 -9.88
CA VAL A 114 2.67 -0.82 -10.42
C VAL A 114 2.75 -1.90 -11.49
N ALA A 115 2.99 -1.48 -12.72
CA ALA A 115 3.00 -2.38 -13.88
C ALA A 115 4.39 -3.00 -14.08
N ASN A 116 4.75 -3.93 -13.20
CA ASN A 116 6.05 -4.62 -13.28
C ASN A 116 5.96 -5.89 -14.11
N THR A 117 5.00 -6.76 -13.77
CA THR A 117 4.86 -8.08 -14.36
C THR A 117 3.57 -8.21 -15.17
N HIS A 118 2.66 -7.25 -15.04
CA HIS A 118 1.38 -7.20 -15.76
C HIS A 118 1.36 -6.03 -16.73
N THR A 119 0.55 -6.16 -17.77
CA THR A 119 0.35 -5.06 -18.70
C THR A 119 -0.55 -4.00 -18.08
N VAL A 120 -0.51 -2.79 -18.62
CA VAL A 120 -1.40 -1.70 -18.21
C VAL A 120 -2.86 -2.13 -18.32
N GLN A 121 -3.20 -2.93 -19.33
CA GLN A 121 -4.55 -3.39 -19.54
C GLN A 121 -5.02 -4.31 -18.42
N ASP A 122 -4.14 -5.19 -17.93
CA ASP A 122 -4.46 -6.09 -16.83
C ASP A 122 -4.73 -5.33 -15.53
N LEU A 123 -4.18 -4.13 -15.40
CA LEU A 123 -4.26 -3.32 -14.20
C LEU A 123 -5.26 -2.17 -14.31
N GLY A 124 -6.10 -2.20 -15.35
CA GLY A 124 -7.01 -1.09 -15.66
C GLY A 124 -8.08 -0.81 -14.60
N GLU A 125 -8.28 -1.71 -13.64
CA GLU A 125 -9.23 -1.48 -12.54
C GLU A 125 -8.65 -0.56 -11.45
N ALA A 126 -7.36 -0.23 -11.51
CA ALA A 126 -6.74 0.66 -10.54
C ALA A 126 -7.13 2.12 -10.80
N ASP A 127 -7.05 2.94 -9.77
CA ASP A 127 -7.31 4.37 -9.89
C ASP A 127 -6.18 5.11 -10.62
N ALA A 128 -4.97 4.59 -10.52
CA ALA A 128 -3.81 5.10 -11.23
C ALA A 128 -2.84 3.96 -11.50
N ILE A 129 -2.00 4.11 -12.50
CA ILE A 129 -1.01 3.10 -12.89
C ILE A 129 0.33 3.81 -13.09
N THR A 130 1.40 3.20 -12.60
CA THR A 130 2.76 3.64 -12.88
C THR A 130 3.60 2.46 -13.32
N HIS A 131 4.61 2.72 -14.14
CA HIS A 131 5.58 1.71 -14.54
C HIS A 131 6.74 1.61 -13.54
N SER A 132 6.95 2.65 -12.76
CA SER A 132 8.02 2.64 -11.76
C SER A 132 7.69 3.57 -10.61
N LEU A 133 7.96 3.11 -9.39
CA LEU A 133 7.82 3.93 -8.20
C LEU A 133 8.91 5.02 -8.14
N ALA A 134 9.98 4.87 -8.91
CA ALA A 134 11.02 5.91 -8.99
C ALA A 134 10.48 7.21 -9.60
N ASP A 135 9.46 7.10 -10.45
CA ASP A 135 8.84 8.25 -11.10
C ASP A 135 7.60 8.75 -10.37
N THR A 136 7.31 8.19 -9.21
CA THR A 136 6.08 8.46 -8.46
C THR A 136 6.34 9.54 -7.42
N ARG A 137 5.49 10.56 -7.42
CA ARG A 137 5.50 11.62 -6.41
C ARG A 137 4.19 11.61 -5.65
N LEU A 138 4.29 11.57 -4.31
CA LEU A 138 3.10 11.50 -3.45
C LEU A 138 2.19 12.71 -3.63
N GLN A 139 2.74 13.89 -3.82
CA GLN A 139 1.96 15.10 -4.02
C GLN A 139 1.10 15.00 -5.29
N ASP A 140 1.66 14.47 -6.36
CA ASP A 140 0.95 14.32 -7.63
C ASP A 140 -0.15 13.28 -7.48
N LEU A 141 0.11 12.19 -6.76
CA LEU A 141 -0.90 11.16 -6.48
C LEU A 141 -2.05 11.75 -5.66
N GLN A 142 -1.75 12.52 -4.64
CA GLN A 142 -2.77 13.11 -3.81
C GLN A 142 -3.68 14.03 -4.63
N ALA A 143 -3.10 14.90 -5.45
CA ALA A 143 -3.87 15.79 -6.32
C ALA A 143 -4.72 15.01 -7.31
N ARG A 144 -4.16 13.94 -7.87
CA ARG A 144 -4.79 13.16 -8.92
C ARG A 144 -5.95 12.29 -8.39
N LEU A 145 -5.80 11.72 -7.20
CA LEU A 145 -6.76 10.76 -6.65
C LEU A 145 -7.80 11.40 -5.75
N TRP A 146 -7.49 12.49 -5.08
CA TRP A 146 -8.41 13.19 -4.19
C TRP A 146 -8.72 14.60 -4.63
N GLY A 147 -8.14 15.03 -5.75
CA GLY A 147 -8.33 16.37 -6.27
C GLY A 147 -7.32 17.36 -5.73
N ALA A 148 -6.98 18.35 -6.58
CA ALA A 148 -5.97 19.34 -6.25
C ALA A 148 -6.46 20.25 -5.13
N ALA A 149 -5.66 20.37 -4.10
CA ALA A 149 -5.85 21.32 -3.01
C ALA A 149 -7.16 21.17 -2.24
N GLN A 150 -8.26 20.95 -2.89
CA GLN A 150 -9.57 20.75 -2.25
C GLN A 150 -9.90 21.80 -1.19
N GLY A 151 -9.29 22.94 -1.24
CA GLY A 151 -9.45 23.93 -0.21
C GLY A 151 -8.97 23.48 1.15
N ARG A 152 -8.14 22.52 1.24
CA ARG A 152 -7.65 22.02 2.53
C ARG A 152 -6.57 22.90 3.06
N PRO A 153 -6.68 23.28 4.34
CA PRO A 153 -5.62 24.06 4.97
C PRO A 153 -4.34 23.25 5.11
#